data_6580f98c6d2758280a2fa5aa0b853b6e
#
_entry.id   6580f98c6d2758280a2fa5aa0b853b6e
#
_cell.length_a   1.000
_cell.length_b   1.000
_cell.length_c   1.000
_cell.angle_alpha   90.00
_cell.angle_beta   90.00
_cell.angle_gamma   90.00
#
_symmetry.space_group_name_H-M   'P 1'
#
loop_
_entity.id
_entity.type
_entity.pdbx_description
1 polymer ?
#
loop_
_entity_poly.entity_id
_entity_poly.type
_entity_poly.pdbx_seq_one_letter_code
_entity_poly.pdbx_strand_id
1 'polypeptide(L)'
;MPKLLIAFLLFISMQATSQAQLSPLTVDKIMRDPKWMGTSPSGVQWTGDGQYLYFSWNPDNALADSLYYISLKDKKPSKASVAQTQDLRSTGSFVYNQARTAYVYGKDGDVFYTDLKTGKTKRITQTTEIESNAQFSFGDSKIVYTRSMNLYAWDIAGGEIQQLTNIRSGEATPASAAATPFGAGAGQRRGGPPTTGGATPAAPKADANLQEDWLKNDQLRYFEVLKSRKEKREKGEAYTKTLPKPKEIKSIPIADKVMQGLSVSPDGRFVSYRLFKTAANAKNTIVPSFVTESGFTTDIPGRSKVGAPQGTSEFFVYDRDKDTVWAVKTDSIPGIKDLPDYVKDYPKQLEEKTKKAAARAVSISGPFWSPAGKYAVLDLRSDDNKDRWLMLMDTATGKLKLLDRQRDEAWIGGPGIGFGGTGWIDDQTFYFQSEATGYSHLYTINVTTGEKKALTAGKYEVQQARLSRDKKSFYINTNEVHPGEQQFYRLTIATGKQERLTTMTGSNQVTISPDEKYLAILYSYINKPWELYLQENKAGGRIEQITDKAQSAEFKTYNWRE
;
A
#
# COMPACT_ATOMS: atom_id res chain seq x y z
N MET A 1 35.76 -21.38 -76.15
CA MET A 1 35.61 -21.39 -74.68
C MET A 1 35.75 -20.02 -73.96
N PRO A 2 36.26 -18.92 -74.54
CA PRO A 2 36.33 -17.64 -73.81
C PRO A 2 34.98 -16.89 -73.63
N LYS A 3 33.98 -17.15 -74.48
CA LYS A 3 32.67 -16.46 -74.42
C LYS A 3 31.76 -16.97 -73.29
N LEU A 4 31.96 -18.19 -72.80
CA LEU A 4 31.19 -18.75 -71.68
C LEU A 4 31.71 -18.24 -70.32
N LEU A 5 33.00 -17.93 -70.20
CA LEU A 5 33.62 -17.41 -69.00
C LEU A 5 33.21 -15.96 -68.70
N ILE A 6 32.99 -15.15 -69.76
CA ILE A 6 32.56 -13.76 -69.65
C ILE A 6 31.09 -13.68 -69.24
N ALA A 7 30.22 -14.61 -69.72
CA ALA A 7 28.83 -14.70 -69.30
C ALA A 7 28.68 -15.12 -67.83
N PHE A 8 29.57 -16.00 -67.34
CA PHE A 8 29.58 -16.42 -65.90
C PHE A 8 30.09 -15.34 -64.95
N LEU A 9 31.08 -14.54 -65.40
CA LEU A 9 31.57 -13.37 -64.66
C LEU A 9 30.57 -12.22 -64.61
N LEU A 10 29.75 -12.02 -65.67
CA LEU A 10 28.66 -11.05 -65.69
C LEU A 10 27.48 -11.48 -64.84
N PHE A 11 27.25 -12.79 -64.65
CA PHE A 11 26.19 -13.29 -63.76
C PHE A 11 26.57 -13.24 -62.27
N ILE A 12 27.87 -13.32 -61.93
CA ILE A 12 28.37 -13.16 -60.56
C ILE A 12 28.40 -11.68 -60.13
N SER A 13 28.54 -10.74 -61.07
CA SER A 13 28.51 -9.30 -60.76
C SER A 13 27.10 -8.69 -60.58
N MET A 14 26.04 -9.44 -60.79
CA MET A 14 24.66 -9.00 -60.60
C MET A 14 24.02 -9.48 -59.29
N GLN A 15 24.78 -10.08 -58.40
CA GLN A 15 24.43 -10.18 -56.98
C GLN A 15 24.89 -8.93 -56.23
N ALA A 16 24.63 -7.73 -56.78
CA ALA A 16 24.61 -6.53 -55.97
C ALA A 16 23.48 -6.72 -54.96
N THR A 17 23.87 -7.03 -53.75
CA THR A 17 22.98 -6.95 -52.58
C THR A 17 22.25 -5.60 -52.66
N SER A 18 21.00 -5.60 -53.13
CA SER A 18 20.12 -4.48 -52.92
C SER A 18 20.02 -4.25 -51.41
N GLN A 19 20.91 -3.43 -50.89
CA GLN A 19 20.70 -2.85 -49.58
C GLN A 19 19.42 -2.07 -49.71
N ALA A 20 18.33 -2.63 -49.22
CA ALA A 20 17.06 -1.94 -49.14
C ALA A 20 17.34 -0.58 -48.49
N GLN A 21 17.17 0.50 -49.23
CA GLN A 21 17.37 1.85 -48.74
C GLN A 21 16.37 2.05 -47.63
N LEU A 22 16.88 2.13 -46.39
CA LEU A 22 16.08 2.27 -45.19
C LEU A 22 15.28 3.57 -45.25
N SER A 23 14.01 3.51 -44.93
CA SER A 23 13.13 4.68 -44.96
C SER A 23 13.63 5.76 -43.97
N PRO A 24 13.59 7.06 -44.35
CA PRO A 24 13.94 8.10 -43.39
C PRO A 24 12.88 8.20 -42.30
N LEU A 25 13.32 8.29 -41.05
CA LEU A 25 12.44 8.53 -39.90
C LEU A 25 12.19 10.03 -39.78
N THR A 26 10.98 10.49 -40.06
CA THR A 26 10.57 11.90 -40.01
C THR A 26 9.90 12.20 -38.65
N VAL A 27 9.86 13.49 -38.28
CA VAL A 27 9.15 13.95 -37.06
C VAL A 27 7.67 13.56 -37.11
N ASP A 28 7.01 13.75 -38.27
CA ASP A 28 5.61 13.39 -38.46
C ASP A 28 5.33 11.92 -38.17
N LYS A 29 6.27 11.03 -38.54
CA LYS A 29 6.16 9.61 -38.26
C LYS A 29 6.33 9.31 -36.77
N ILE A 30 7.28 9.97 -36.11
CA ILE A 30 7.52 9.80 -34.66
C ILE A 30 6.30 10.26 -33.86
N MET A 31 5.67 11.34 -34.28
CA MET A 31 4.51 11.95 -33.62
C MET A 31 3.17 11.25 -33.88
N ARG A 32 3.13 10.21 -34.73
CA ARG A 32 1.94 9.38 -34.91
C ARG A 32 1.60 8.56 -33.68
N ASP A 33 0.43 7.90 -33.70
CA ASP A 33 0.07 6.88 -32.73
C ASP A 33 1.23 5.88 -32.55
N PRO A 34 1.75 5.68 -31.33
CA PRO A 34 2.88 4.77 -31.04
C PRO A 34 2.70 3.33 -31.57
N LYS A 35 1.49 2.91 -31.92
CA LYS A 35 1.21 1.60 -32.50
C LYS A 35 1.97 1.32 -33.80
N TRP A 36 2.46 2.35 -34.50
CA TRP A 36 3.32 2.14 -35.67
C TRP A 36 4.62 1.42 -35.31
N MET A 37 5.10 1.56 -34.07
CA MET A 37 6.30 0.86 -33.58
C MET A 37 6.03 -0.64 -33.36
N GLY A 38 4.82 -0.97 -32.96
CA GLY A 38 4.38 -2.28 -32.50
C GLY A 38 3.67 -2.19 -31.17
N THR A 39 3.34 -3.32 -30.58
CA THR A 39 2.56 -3.40 -29.33
C THR A 39 3.28 -4.24 -28.30
N SER A 40 3.71 -3.58 -27.23
CA SER A 40 4.39 -4.21 -26.09
C SER A 40 3.40 -4.75 -25.08
N PRO A 41 3.67 -5.90 -24.43
CA PRO A 41 2.89 -6.35 -23.28
C PRO A 41 3.16 -5.47 -22.05
N SER A 42 2.19 -5.41 -21.14
CA SER A 42 2.29 -4.66 -19.89
C SER A 42 1.51 -5.33 -18.75
N GLY A 43 1.69 -4.87 -17.51
CA GLY A 43 0.90 -5.34 -16.37
C GLY A 43 1.04 -6.83 -16.08
N VAL A 44 2.25 -7.37 -16.20
CA VAL A 44 2.55 -8.80 -16.04
C VAL A 44 2.35 -9.23 -14.59
N GLN A 45 1.48 -10.23 -14.37
CA GLN A 45 1.14 -10.73 -13.05
C GLN A 45 0.87 -12.24 -13.07
N TRP A 46 1.22 -12.92 -11.97
CA TRP A 46 0.86 -14.30 -11.73
C TRP A 46 -0.47 -14.41 -11.00
N THR A 47 -1.22 -15.49 -11.28
CA THR A 47 -2.30 -15.89 -10.37
C THR A 47 -1.73 -16.31 -9.02
N GLY A 48 -2.54 -16.21 -7.95
CA GLY A 48 -2.08 -16.54 -6.59
C GLY A 48 -1.63 -18.00 -6.41
N ASP A 49 -2.15 -18.92 -7.22
CA ASP A 49 -1.74 -20.32 -7.26
C ASP A 49 -0.52 -20.57 -8.18
N GLY A 50 -0.10 -19.55 -8.95
CA GLY A 50 1.02 -19.63 -9.88
C GLY A 50 0.75 -20.44 -11.15
N GLN A 51 -0.51 -20.81 -11.44
CA GLN A 51 -0.85 -21.63 -12.62
C GLN A 51 -0.89 -20.83 -13.92
N TYR A 52 -1.20 -19.54 -13.83
CA TYR A 52 -1.32 -18.66 -14.98
C TYR A 52 -0.48 -17.40 -14.79
N LEU A 53 0.11 -16.95 -15.91
CA LEU A 53 0.70 -15.62 -16.04
C LEU A 53 -0.19 -14.81 -16.97
N TYR A 54 -0.68 -13.67 -16.53
CA TYR A 54 -1.54 -12.79 -17.33
C TYR A 54 -0.90 -11.42 -17.51
N PHE A 55 -1.26 -10.76 -18.62
CA PHE A 55 -0.71 -9.47 -19.03
C PHE A 55 -1.66 -8.76 -20.00
N SER A 56 -1.56 -7.46 -20.07
CA SER A 56 -2.27 -6.63 -21.03
C SER A 56 -1.48 -6.60 -22.35
N TRP A 57 -2.13 -6.81 -23.48
CA TRP A 57 -1.47 -6.84 -24.79
C TRP A 57 -2.44 -6.55 -25.93
N ASN A 58 -1.89 -6.08 -27.07
CA ASN A 58 -2.67 -5.73 -28.27
C ASN A 58 -1.99 -6.21 -29.57
N PRO A 59 -1.82 -7.52 -29.78
CA PRO A 59 -1.09 -8.05 -30.93
C PRO A 59 -1.78 -7.76 -32.27
N ASP A 60 -3.08 -7.47 -32.28
CA ASP A 60 -3.91 -7.26 -33.46
C ASP A 60 -4.11 -5.77 -33.78
N ASN A 61 -3.42 -4.85 -33.09
CA ASN A 61 -3.58 -3.40 -33.26
C ASN A 61 -5.04 -2.91 -33.10
N ALA A 62 -5.84 -3.55 -32.25
CA ALA A 62 -7.20 -3.12 -31.93
C ALA A 62 -7.21 -1.73 -31.27
N LEU A 63 -8.41 -1.15 -31.08
CA LEU A 63 -8.54 0.17 -30.42
C LEU A 63 -7.99 0.19 -28.99
N ALA A 64 -8.12 -0.92 -28.26
CA ALA A 64 -7.67 -1.04 -26.89
C ALA A 64 -6.97 -2.38 -26.64
N ASP A 65 -6.12 -2.39 -25.62
CA ASP A 65 -5.47 -3.60 -25.15
C ASP A 65 -6.50 -4.58 -24.57
N SER A 66 -6.16 -5.86 -24.64
CA SER A 66 -6.94 -6.95 -24.07
C SER A 66 -6.10 -7.72 -23.06
N LEU A 67 -6.75 -8.39 -22.11
CA LEU A 67 -6.07 -9.30 -21.21
C LEU A 67 -5.72 -10.59 -21.96
N TYR A 68 -4.46 -10.96 -21.90
CA TYR A 68 -3.92 -12.23 -22.38
C TYR A 68 -3.36 -13.03 -21.19
N TYR A 69 -3.28 -14.32 -21.37
CA TYR A 69 -2.66 -15.22 -20.39
C TYR A 69 -1.92 -16.36 -21.06
N ILE A 70 -0.98 -16.94 -20.31
CA ILE A 70 -0.39 -18.24 -20.60
C ILE A 70 -0.58 -19.15 -19.40
N SER A 71 -0.72 -20.46 -19.64
CA SER A 71 -0.54 -21.49 -18.61
C SER A 71 0.90 -22.01 -18.66
N LEU A 72 1.38 -22.58 -17.56
CA LEU A 72 2.71 -23.21 -17.53
C LEU A 72 2.77 -24.48 -18.40
N LYS A 73 1.61 -25.06 -18.75
CA LYS A 73 1.50 -26.21 -19.66
C LYS A 73 1.55 -25.79 -21.12
N ASP A 74 0.76 -24.77 -21.46
CA ASP A 74 0.73 -24.19 -22.80
C ASP A 74 1.18 -22.73 -22.70
N LYS A 75 2.42 -22.48 -23.08
CA LYS A 75 3.09 -21.17 -23.00
C LYS A 75 2.70 -20.23 -24.14
N LYS A 76 1.65 -20.57 -24.91
CA LYS A 76 1.15 -19.70 -25.98
C LYS A 76 0.16 -18.67 -25.44
N PRO A 77 0.35 -17.38 -25.78
CA PRO A 77 -0.59 -16.35 -25.38
C PRO A 77 -2.00 -16.63 -25.91
N SER A 78 -2.97 -16.63 -25.02
CA SER A 78 -4.39 -16.75 -25.33
C SER A 78 -5.13 -15.53 -24.82
N LYS A 79 -6.04 -14.98 -25.63
CA LYS A 79 -6.88 -13.84 -25.24
C LYS A 79 -7.91 -14.32 -24.22
N ALA A 80 -8.00 -13.65 -23.09
CA ALA A 80 -8.98 -13.96 -22.07
C ALA A 80 -10.40 -13.55 -22.50
N SER A 81 -11.38 -14.42 -22.29
CA SER A 81 -12.80 -14.06 -22.38
C SER A 81 -13.18 -13.09 -21.25
N VAL A 82 -14.37 -12.46 -21.36
CA VAL A 82 -14.87 -11.57 -20.31
C VAL A 82 -14.97 -12.30 -18.96
N ALA A 83 -15.48 -13.52 -18.96
CA ALA A 83 -15.57 -14.34 -17.73
C ALA A 83 -14.17 -14.62 -17.14
N GLN A 84 -13.23 -15.09 -17.96
CA GLN A 84 -11.85 -15.31 -17.52
C GLN A 84 -11.17 -14.02 -17.03
N THR A 85 -11.47 -12.87 -17.66
CA THR A 85 -10.95 -11.57 -17.21
C THR A 85 -11.43 -11.26 -15.79
N GLN A 86 -12.70 -11.54 -15.48
CA GLN A 86 -13.22 -11.38 -14.13
C GLN A 86 -12.58 -12.32 -13.12
N ASP A 87 -12.28 -13.56 -13.52
CA ASP A 87 -11.65 -14.55 -12.65
C ASP A 87 -10.15 -14.28 -12.41
N LEU A 88 -9.43 -13.83 -13.45
CA LEU A 88 -8.00 -13.57 -13.39
C LEU A 88 -7.64 -12.23 -12.74
N ARG A 89 -8.52 -11.24 -12.82
CA ARG A 89 -8.29 -9.94 -12.17
C ARG A 89 -8.52 -10.03 -10.67
N SER A 90 -7.53 -9.60 -9.91
CA SER A 90 -7.68 -9.30 -8.50
C SER A 90 -7.45 -7.80 -8.27
N THR A 91 -8.10 -7.24 -7.26
CA THR A 91 -7.84 -5.88 -6.83
C THR A 91 -6.75 -5.91 -5.76
N GLY A 92 -5.51 -5.63 -6.14
CA GLY A 92 -4.37 -5.64 -5.24
C GLY A 92 -3.53 -6.93 -5.27
N SER A 93 -2.62 -7.06 -4.32
CA SER A 93 -1.67 -8.16 -4.22
C SER A 93 -2.24 -9.35 -3.46
N PHE A 94 -1.84 -10.55 -3.81
CA PHE A 94 -2.08 -11.75 -3.01
C PHE A 94 -1.22 -11.73 -1.74
N VAL A 95 -1.85 -11.83 -0.57
CA VAL A 95 -1.18 -11.92 0.71
C VAL A 95 -1.27 -13.35 1.22
N TYR A 96 -0.13 -14.01 1.37
CA TYR A 96 -0.05 -15.40 1.83
C TYR A 96 0.07 -15.45 3.35
N ASN A 97 -0.46 -16.53 3.94
CA ASN A 97 -0.15 -16.86 5.33
C ASN A 97 1.33 -17.29 5.48
N GLN A 98 1.83 -17.35 6.70
CA GLN A 98 3.24 -17.70 6.97
C GLN A 98 3.64 -19.06 6.39
N ALA A 99 2.77 -20.06 6.49
CA ALA A 99 2.99 -21.40 5.95
C ALA A 99 2.81 -21.48 4.42
N ARG A 100 2.34 -20.41 3.76
CA ARG A 100 2.01 -20.36 2.33
C ARG A 100 1.07 -21.49 1.87
N THR A 101 0.14 -21.85 2.73
CA THR A 101 -0.91 -22.83 2.43
C THR A 101 -2.22 -22.18 2.03
N ALA A 102 -2.32 -20.88 2.18
CA ALA A 102 -3.48 -20.07 1.82
C ALA A 102 -3.06 -18.65 1.45
N TYR A 103 -3.93 -17.93 0.73
CA TYR A 103 -3.79 -16.51 0.48
C TYR A 103 -5.13 -15.78 0.54
N VAL A 104 -5.06 -14.47 0.77
CA VAL A 104 -6.18 -13.54 0.70
C VAL A 104 -5.92 -12.46 -0.35
N TYR A 105 -6.99 -11.92 -0.92
CA TYR A 105 -6.93 -10.85 -1.90
C TYR A 105 -8.24 -10.07 -1.94
N GLY A 106 -8.18 -8.83 -2.44
CA GLY A 106 -9.36 -8.04 -2.76
C GLY A 106 -9.79 -8.26 -4.21
N LYS A 107 -11.10 -8.33 -4.46
CA LYS A 107 -11.69 -8.33 -5.81
C LYS A 107 -13.06 -7.68 -5.76
N ASP A 108 -13.31 -6.73 -6.65
CA ASP A 108 -14.59 -6.03 -6.78
C ASP A 108 -15.11 -5.39 -5.47
N GLY A 109 -14.20 -4.95 -4.60
CA GLY A 109 -14.53 -4.34 -3.31
C GLY A 109 -14.68 -5.33 -2.15
N ASP A 110 -14.62 -6.63 -2.39
CA ASP A 110 -14.76 -7.68 -1.39
C ASP A 110 -13.45 -8.42 -1.12
N VAL A 111 -13.41 -9.13 0.00
CA VAL A 111 -12.28 -9.96 0.43
C VAL A 111 -12.54 -11.42 0.12
N PHE A 112 -11.55 -12.07 -0.47
CA PHE A 112 -11.54 -13.48 -0.82
C PHE A 112 -10.41 -14.22 -0.11
N TYR A 113 -10.67 -15.43 0.32
CA TYR A 113 -9.72 -16.36 0.91
C TYR A 113 -9.64 -17.62 0.06
N THR A 114 -8.43 -18.06 -0.27
CA THR A 114 -8.19 -19.31 -1.01
C THR A 114 -7.29 -20.24 -0.21
N ASP A 115 -7.75 -21.45 0.01
CA ASP A 115 -6.95 -22.55 0.55
C ASP A 115 -6.25 -23.28 -0.59
N LEU A 116 -4.92 -23.31 -0.58
CA LEU A 116 -4.10 -23.88 -1.66
C LEU A 116 -4.09 -25.41 -1.66
N LYS A 117 -4.40 -26.06 -0.53
CA LYS A 117 -4.45 -27.53 -0.46
C LYS A 117 -5.70 -28.07 -1.13
N THR A 118 -6.82 -27.41 -0.91
CA THR A 118 -8.12 -27.83 -1.47
C THR A 118 -8.46 -27.14 -2.77
N GLY A 119 -7.77 -26.06 -3.12
CA GLY A 119 -8.08 -25.18 -4.26
C GLY A 119 -9.40 -24.40 -4.09
N LYS A 120 -10.02 -24.45 -2.90
CA LYS A 120 -11.30 -23.79 -2.68
C LYS A 120 -11.12 -22.32 -2.32
N THR A 121 -11.87 -21.46 -3.00
CA THR A 121 -11.98 -20.04 -2.71
C THR A 121 -13.29 -19.75 -2.00
N LYS A 122 -13.23 -18.94 -0.95
CA LYS A 122 -14.38 -18.44 -0.20
C LYS A 122 -14.40 -16.91 -0.29
N ARG A 123 -15.51 -16.35 -0.70
CA ARG A 123 -15.79 -14.91 -0.57
C ARG A 123 -16.14 -14.65 0.90
N ILE A 124 -15.32 -13.82 1.58
CA ILE A 124 -15.48 -13.53 3.02
C ILE A 124 -16.53 -12.45 3.22
N THR A 125 -16.50 -11.41 2.37
CA THR A 125 -17.44 -10.30 2.44
C THR A 125 -18.30 -10.24 1.19
N GLN A 126 -19.52 -9.71 1.34
CA GLN A 126 -20.43 -9.42 0.24
C GLN A 126 -21.26 -8.21 0.65
N THR A 127 -20.68 -7.02 0.51
CA THR A 127 -21.28 -5.78 0.96
C THR A 127 -21.25 -4.74 -0.15
N THR A 128 -21.96 -3.61 0.05
CA THR A 128 -21.87 -2.46 -0.85
C THR A 128 -20.70 -1.53 -0.52
N GLU A 129 -20.08 -1.71 0.65
CA GLU A 129 -18.89 -0.98 1.07
C GLU A 129 -17.64 -1.67 0.51
N ILE A 130 -16.57 -0.90 0.36
CA ILE A 130 -15.30 -1.43 -0.13
C ILE A 130 -14.47 -1.92 1.06
N GLU A 131 -14.13 -3.20 1.03
CA GLU A 131 -13.13 -3.78 1.92
C GLU A 131 -11.75 -3.77 1.25
N SER A 132 -10.73 -3.45 2.03
CA SER A 132 -9.36 -3.32 1.54
C SER A 132 -8.33 -3.79 2.57
N ASN A 133 -7.07 -3.89 2.15
CA ASN A 133 -5.93 -4.24 3.00
C ASN A 133 -6.11 -5.56 3.76
N ALA A 134 -6.68 -6.56 3.09
CA ALA A 134 -6.86 -7.88 3.68
C ALA A 134 -5.50 -8.56 3.95
N GLN A 135 -5.30 -9.04 5.17
CA GLN A 135 -4.07 -9.69 5.61
C GLN A 135 -4.33 -10.75 6.67
N PHE A 136 -3.43 -11.71 6.80
CA PHE A 136 -3.45 -12.65 7.92
C PHE A 136 -2.96 -11.98 9.20
N SER A 137 -3.56 -12.33 10.33
CA SER A 137 -3.17 -11.87 11.66
C SER A 137 -3.60 -12.90 12.73
N PHE A 138 -3.35 -12.63 14.01
CA PHE A 138 -3.63 -13.53 15.13
C PHE A 138 -2.98 -14.92 14.92
N GLY A 139 -1.69 -14.92 14.49
CA GLY A 139 -0.97 -16.16 14.18
C GLY A 139 -1.59 -16.93 13.03
N ASP A 140 -2.03 -16.24 11.99
CA ASP A 140 -2.70 -16.76 10.79
C ASP A 140 -4.10 -17.40 11.04
N SER A 141 -4.69 -17.23 12.24
CA SER A 141 -6.02 -17.75 12.53
C SER A 141 -7.16 -16.86 12.03
N LYS A 142 -6.86 -15.58 11.74
CA LYS A 142 -7.86 -14.60 11.29
C LYS A 142 -7.39 -13.82 10.07
N ILE A 143 -8.37 -13.40 9.26
CA ILE A 143 -8.17 -12.44 8.18
C ILE A 143 -8.64 -11.08 8.69
N VAL A 144 -7.75 -10.10 8.70
CA VAL A 144 -8.07 -8.72 9.06
C VAL A 144 -8.16 -7.87 7.81
N TYR A 145 -9.16 -7.02 7.74
CA TYR A 145 -9.40 -6.10 6.63
C TYR A 145 -9.97 -4.77 7.11
N THR A 146 -9.84 -3.76 6.29
CA THR A 146 -10.38 -2.41 6.55
C THR A 146 -11.71 -2.24 5.84
N ARG A 147 -12.73 -1.73 6.55
CA ARG A 147 -14.01 -1.28 6.01
C ARG A 147 -14.42 0.00 6.73
N SER A 148 -14.81 1.05 5.99
CA SER A 148 -15.29 2.33 6.54
C SER A 148 -14.44 2.88 7.70
N MET A 149 -13.12 2.97 7.49
CA MET A 149 -12.11 3.43 8.46
C MET A 149 -11.93 2.53 9.69
N ASN A 150 -12.52 1.33 9.73
CA ASN A 150 -12.39 0.42 10.84
C ASN A 150 -11.80 -0.93 10.42
N LEU A 151 -11.10 -1.58 11.35
CA LEU A 151 -10.60 -2.93 11.19
C LEU A 151 -11.65 -3.95 11.63
N TYR A 152 -11.80 -4.97 10.82
CA TYR A 152 -12.60 -6.15 11.08
C TYR A 152 -11.74 -7.39 10.95
N ALA A 153 -12.01 -8.40 11.74
CA ALA A 153 -11.36 -9.71 11.69
C ALA A 153 -12.38 -10.80 11.40
N TRP A 154 -12.11 -11.61 10.40
CA TRP A 154 -12.86 -12.82 10.11
C TRP A 154 -12.09 -14.03 10.62
N ASP A 155 -12.74 -14.85 11.45
CA ASP A 155 -12.17 -16.09 11.97
C ASP A 155 -12.21 -17.18 10.91
N ILE A 156 -11.06 -17.78 10.58
CA ILE A 156 -10.95 -18.76 9.49
C ILE A 156 -11.69 -20.06 9.83
N ALA A 157 -11.64 -20.48 11.09
CA ALA A 157 -12.26 -21.73 11.54
C ALA A 157 -13.77 -21.57 11.79
N GLY A 158 -14.16 -20.52 12.54
CA GLY A 158 -15.54 -20.29 12.94
C GLY A 158 -16.37 -19.54 11.92
N GLY A 159 -15.74 -18.73 11.06
CA GLY A 159 -16.43 -17.89 10.09
C GLY A 159 -17.06 -16.61 10.70
N GLU A 160 -16.79 -16.33 11.97
CA GLU A 160 -17.32 -15.18 12.67
C GLU A 160 -16.56 -13.90 12.28
N ILE A 161 -17.28 -12.78 12.23
CA ILE A 161 -16.70 -11.46 12.00
C ILE A 161 -16.74 -10.66 13.30
N GLN A 162 -15.58 -10.12 13.69
CA GLN A 162 -15.42 -9.25 14.84
C GLN A 162 -14.90 -7.88 14.40
N GLN A 163 -15.50 -6.80 14.86
CA GLN A 163 -14.93 -5.46 14.74
C GLN A 163 -13.79 -5.28 15.74
N LEU A 164 -12.64 -4.75 15.28
CA LEU A 164 -11.45 -4.56 16.12
C LEU A 164 -11.27 -3.12 16.60
N THR A 165 -11.78 -2.14 15.85
CA THR A 165 -11.66 -0.70 16.15
C THR A 165 -13.00 0.00 16.01
N ASN A 166 -13.17 1.12 16.73
CA ASN A 166 -14.32 2.00 16.62
C ASN A 166 -13.83 3.44 16.40
N ILE A 167 -13.30 3.68 15.21
CA ILE A 167 -12.80 4.98 14.77
C ILE A 167 -13.98 5.78 14.22
N ARG A 168 -14.11 7.03 14.66
CA ARG A 168 -15.23 7.91 14.28
C ARG A 168 -14.71 9.25 13.78
N SER A 169 -15.28 9.72 12.68
CA SER A 169 -15.11 11.10 12.24
C SER A 169 -15.85 12.05 13.20
N GLY A 170 -15.30 13.26 13.41
CA GLY A 170 -15.88 14.27 14.29
C GLY A 170 -15.27 14.29 15.70
N GLU A 171 -15.69 15.24 16.51
CA GLU A 171 -15.25 15.38 17.90
C GLU A 171 -15.86 14.29 18.80
N ALA A 172 -15.18 14.01 19.93
CA ALA A 172 -15.71 13.12 20.96
C ALA A 172 -17.03 13.69 21.48
N THR A 173 -18.13 13.10 21.07
CA THR A 173 -19.41 13.38 21.73
C THR A 173 -19.30 12.86 23.17
N PRO A 174 -19.62 13.67 24.22
CA PRO A 174 -19.73 13.14 25.57
C PRO A 174 -20.67 11.93 25.53
N ALA A 175 -20.30 10.87 26.22
CA ALA A 175 -21.09 9.64 26.25
C ALA A 175 -22.56 10.00 26.56
N SER A 176 -23.39 9.99 25.54
CA SER A 176 -24.84 10.17 25.70
C SER A 176 -25.29 8.98 26.52
N ALA A 177 -25.91 9.29 27.64
CA ALA A 177 -26.56 8.33 28.50
C ALA A 177 -27.38 7.34 27.67
N ALA A 178 -27.14 6.06 27.93
CA ALA A 178 -27.71 4.93 27.22
C ALA A 178 -29.16 5.17 26.81
N ALA A 179 -29.42 5.18 25.51
CA ALA A 179 -30.75 5.06 24.99
C ALA A 179 -31.33 3.72 25.46
N THR A 180 -32.33 3.77 26.29
CA THR A 180 -33.10 2.59 26.71
C THR A 180 -33.70 1.92 25.47
N PRO A 181 -33.44 0.64 25.23
CA PRO A 181 -34.20 -0.10 24.24
C PRO A 181 -35.55 -0.49 24.85
N PHE A 182 -36.58 -0.34 24.09
CA PHE A 182 -38.00 -0.63 24.34
C PHE A 182 -38.88 0.55 24.79
N GLY A 183 -39.36 1.28 23.80
CA GLY A 183 -40.64 1.97 23.86
C GLY A 183 -41.49 1.43 22.72
N ALA A 184 -42.45 0.59 23.07
CA ALA A 184 -43.50 0.11 22.17
C ALA A 184 -44.26 1.27 21.55
N GLY A 185 -44.67 1.09 20.30
CA GLY A 185 -45.30 2.08 19.47
C GLY A 185 -46.58 2.73 20.02
N ALA A 186 -46.79 3.91 19.55
CA ALA A 186 -48.13 4.44 19.31
C ALA A 186 -48.06 5.73 18.46
N GLY A 187 -48.68 5.69 17.31
CA GLY A 187 -49.52 6.76 16.81
C GLY A 187 -48.82 7.98 16.20
N GLN A 188 -48.78 7.98 14.89
CA GLN A 188 -48.73 9.20 14.07
C GLN A 188 -49.77 10.24 14.54
N ARG A 189 -49.35 11.47 14.78
CA ARG A 189 -50.16 12.66 14.56
C ARG A 189 -49.38 13.75 13.84
N ARG A 190 -49.99 14.23 12.78
CA ARG A 190 -49.58 15.29 11.86
C ARG A 190 -49.41 16.65 12.54
N GLY A 191 -48.42 17.37 12.16
CA GLY A 191 -48.30 18.73 11.66
C GLY A 191 -48.86 19.88 12.51
N GLY A 192 -47.95 20.78 12.90
CA GLY A 192 -48.25 22.18 13.24
C GLY A 192 -46.93 22.97 13.19
N PRO A 193 -46.93 24.22 12.72
CA PRO A 193 -45.73 24.99 12.44
C PRO A 193 -45.06 25.56 13.71
N PRO A 194 -43.78 25.97 13.65
CA PRO A 194 -43.05 26.46 14.80
C PRO A 194 -43.46 27.89 15.16
N THR A 195 -43.77 28.12 16.42
CA THR A 195 -43.91 29.46 16.99
C THR A 195 -42.72 29.79 17.88
N THR A 196 -42.20 30.94 17.63
CA THR A 196 -41.09 31.65 18.26
C THR A 196 -41.33 31.92 19.75
N GLY A 197 -40.22 32.05 20.46
CA GLY A 197 -40.04 32.16 21.88
C GLY A 197 -40.88 33.16 22.63
N GLY A 198 -41.11 32.82 23.89
CA GLY A 198 -41.63 33.69 24.90
C GLY A 198 -41.30 33.17 26.28
N ALA A 199 -40.57 33.98 27.04
CA ALA A 199 -40.26 33.70 28.43
C ALA A 199 -41.56 33.46 29.23
N THR A 200 -41.64 32.33 29.93
CA THR A 200 -42.77 32.00 30.81
C THR A 200 -42.59 32.73 32.13
N PRO A 201 -43.57 33.58 32.53
CA PRO A 201 -43.58 34.13 33.88
C PRO A 201 -43.90 33.04 34.90
N ALA A 202 -43.35 33.18 36.11
CA ALA A 202 -43.64 32.33 37.25
C ALA A 202 -45.14 32.21 37.52
N ALA A 203 -45.63 30.97 37.56
CA ALA A 203 -47.01 30.68 37.82
C ALA A 203 -47.42 31.13 39.24
N PRO A 204 -48.58 31.76 39.42
CA PRO A 204 -49.16 32.08 40.74
C PRO A 204 -49.47 30.76 41.46
N LYS A 205 -49.33 30.77 42.80
CA LYS A 205 -49.78 29.68 43.68
C LYS A 205 -51.25 29.45 43.41
N ALA A 206 -51.60 28.35 42.81
CA ALA A 206 -52.95 27.96 42.50
C ALA A 206 -53.67 27.55 43.77
N ASP A 207 -54.89 28.08 43.92
CA ASP A 207 -55.89 27.59 44.85
C ASP A 207 -56.15 26.11 44.63
N ALA A 208 -56.49 25.40 45.72
CA ALA A 208 -56.66 23.95 45.72
C ALA A 208 -57.47 23.46 44.54
N ASN A 209 -56.86 22.83 43.56
CA ASN A 209 -57.53 22.34 42.38
C ASN A 209 -58.23 21.02 42.74
N LEU A 210 -59.51 21.07 42.95
CA LEU A 210 -60.37 19.93 43.25
C LEU A 210 -60.15 18.74 42.27
N GLN A 211 -59.77 19.02 41.04
CA GLN A 211 -59.41 18.01 40.03
C GLN A 211 -58.12 17.33 40.35
N GLU A 212 -57.08 18.04 40.81
CA GLU A 212 -55.84 17.46 41.25
C GLU A 212 -55.99 16.60 42.49
N ASP A 213 -56.78 17.03 43.45
CA ASP A 213 -57.05 16.24 44.67
C ASP A 213 -57.86 14.99 44.36
N TRP A 214 -58.84 15.08 43.43
CA TRP A 214 -59.53 13.89 42.96
C TRP A 214 -58.57 12.92 42.23
N LEU A 215 -57.75 13.43 41.35
CA LEU A 215 -56.71 12.61 40.62
C LEU A 215 -55.71 11.97 41.57
N LYS A 216 -55.26 12.68 42.59
CA LYS A 216 -54.40 12.13 43.64
C LYS A 216 -55.10 11.01 44.42
N ASN A 217 -56.39 11.22 44.80
CA ASN A 217 -57.14 10.20 45.50
C ASN A 217 -57.48 8.98 44.61
N ASP A 218 -57.73 9.17 43.33
CA ASP A 218 -57.90 8.06 42.38
C ASP A 218 -56.60 7.29 42.17
N GLN A 219 -55.45 7.99 42.08
CA GLN A 219 -54.14 7.37 42.01
C GLN A 219 -53.77 6.56 43.26
N LEU A 220 -54.23 7.00 44.46
CA LEU A 220 -54.01 6.23 45.69
C LEU A 220 -54.69 4.86 45.66
N ARG A 221 -55.79 4.68 44.93
CA ARG A 221 -56.43 3.37 44.72
C ARG A 221 -55.55 2.40 43.93
N TYR A 222 -54.67 2.93 43.09
CA TYR A 222 -53.72 2.14 42.31
C TYR A 222 -52.34 2.12 42.95
N PHE A 223 -52.17 2.65 44.15
CA PHE A 223 -50.89 2.81 44.81
C PHE A 223 -50.11 1.49 44.91
N GLU A 224 -50.78 0.41 45.30
CA GLU A 224 -50.15 -0.92 45.37
C GLU A 224 -49.67 -1.40 43.99
N VAL A 225 -50.44 -1.11 42.93
CA VAL A 225 -50.03 -1.47 41.56
C VAL A 225 -48.84 -0.62 41.13
N LEU A 226 -48.86 0.69 41.43
CA LEU A 226 -47.75 1.60 41.11
C LEU A 226 -46.50 1.23 41.89
N LYS A 227 -46.63 0.92 43.17
CA LYS A 227 -45.54 0.43 44.02
C LYS A 227 -44.96 -0.87 43.49
N SER A 228 -45.76 -1.86 43.17
CA SER A 228 -45.31 -3.11 42.57
C SER A 228 -44.62 -2.91 41.21
N ARG A 229 -45.12 -2.01 40.35
CA ARG A 229 -44.45 -1.66 39.09
C ARG A 229 -43.10 -0.99 39.31
N LYS A 230 -43.02 -0.07 40.29
CA LYS A 230 -41.74 0.57 40.67
C LYS A 230 -40.73 -0.45 41.18
N GLU A 231 -41.14 -1.31 42.13
CA GLU A 231 -40.28 -2.37 42.67
C GLU A 231 -39.80 -3.36 41.57
N LYS A 232 -40.70 -3.77 40.67
CA LYS A 232 -40.32 -4.63 39.52
C LYS A 232 -39.32 -3.93 38.61
N ARG A 233 -39.53 -2.64 38.31
CA ARG A 233 -38.59 -1.86 37.52
C ARG A 233 -37.21 -1.76 38.21
N GLU A 234 -37.19 -1.35 39.49
CA GLU A 234 -35.96 -1.21 40.25
C GLU A 234 -35.20 -2.52 40.40
N LYS A 235 -35.89 -3.64 40.63
CA LYS A 235 -35.32 -4.97 40.65
C LYS A 235 -34.80 -5.39 39.26
N GLY A 236 -35.53 -5.08 38.19
CA GLY A 236 -35.12 -5.32 36.83
C GLY A 236 -33.89 -4.52 36.44
N GLU A 237 -33.83 -3.23 36.82
CA GLU A 237 -32.64 -2.38 36.60
C GLU A 237 -31.46 -2.86 37.42
N ALA A 238 -31.67 -3.25 38.69
CA ALA A 238 -30.63 -3.83 39.54
C ALA A 238 -30.10 -5.15 38.95
N TYR A 239 -30.98 -6.04 38.49
CA TYR A 239 -30.58 -7.27 37.81
C TYR A 239 -29.82 -6.98 36.52
N THR A 240 -30.27 -6.07 35.67
CA THR A 240 -29.58 -5.66 34.42
C THR A 240 -28.20 -5.10 34.71
N LYS A 241 -28.01 -4.38 35.82
CA LYS A 241 -26.68 -3.88 36.25
C LYS A 241 -25.73 -5.00 36.69
N THR A 242 -26.24 -6.15 37.10
CA THR A 242 -25.43 -7.32 37.49
C THR A 242 -25.00 -8.18 36.27
N LEU A 243 -25.68 -8.01 35.14
CA LEU A 243 -25.31 -8.75 33.93
C LEU A 243 -23.96 -8.25 33.40
N PRO A 244 -23.08 -9.16 32.99
CA PRO A 244 -21.81 -8.76 32.38
C PRO A 244 -22.10 -7.95 31.12
N LYS A 245 -21.65 -6.71 31.11
CA LYS A 245 -21.74 -5.88 29.92
C LYS A 245 -20.74 -6.38 28.88
N PRO A 246 -21.15 -6.53 27.62
CA PRO A 246 -20.18 -6.81 26.54
C PRO A 246 -19.09 -5.72 26.59
N LYS A 247 -17.82 -6.12 26.44
CA LYS A 247 -16.72 -5.17 26.35
C LYS A 247 -16.96 -4.28 25.12
N GLU A 248 -17.35 -3.04 25.34
CA GLU A 248 -17.49 -2.06 24.25
C GLU A 248 -16.11 -1.72 23.70
N ILE A 249 -16.04 -1.62 22.35
CA ILE A 249 -14.81 -1.20 21.70
C ILE A 249 -14.65 0.30 21.90
N LYS A 250 -13.50 0.72 22.43
CA LYS A 250 -13.18 2.13 22.67
C LYS A 250 -13.39 2.97 21.42
N SER A 251 -14.16 4.04 21.57
CA SER A 251 -14.33 5.04 20.52
C SER A 251 -13.06 5.89 20.39
N ILE A 252 -12.53 5.98 19.19
CA ILE A 252 -11.35 6.77 18.84
C ILE A 252 -11.78 7.89 17.90
N PRO A 253 -12.03 9.11 18.43
CA PRO A 253 -12.40 10.25 17.60
C PRO A 253 -11.17 10.80 16.87
N ILE A 254 -11.32 11.13 15.59
CA ILE A 254 -10.23 11.69 14.77
C ILE A 254 -10.40 13.19 14.47
N ALA A 255 -11.46 13.81 14.96
CA ALA A 255 -11.81 15.23 14.76
C ALA A 255 -11.82 15.62 13.26
N ASP A 256 -11.10 16.70 12.93
CA ASP A 256 -10.95 17.23 11.56
C ASP A 256 -9.76 16.61 10.77
N LYS A 257 -9.17 15.53 11.31
CA LYS A 257 -8.01 14.87 10.70
C LYS A 257 -8.42 13.72 9.78
N VAL A 258 -7.55 13.40 8.83
CA VAL A 258 -7.70 12.26 7.92
C VAL A 258 -6.87 11.09 8.44
N MET A 259 -7.51 9.94 8.62
CA MET A 259 -6.82 8.73 9.02
C MET A 259 -6.11 8.07 7.83
N GLN A 260 -4.89 7.60 8.07
CA GLN A 260 -4.07 6.91 7.09
C GLN A 260 -3.36 5.71 7.74
N GLY A 261 -3.02 4.70 6.94
CA GLY A 261 -2.13 3.61 7.35
C GLY A 261 -2.65 2.80 8.53
N LEU A 262 -3.96 2.55 8.60
CA LEU A 262 -4.55 1.70 9.63
C LEU A 262 -4.10 0.25 9.45
N SER A 263 -3.45 -0.33 10.46
CA SER A 263 -2.98 -1.72 10.43
C SER A 263 -2.99 -2.35 11.82
N VAL A 264 -2.94 -3.68 11.87
CA VAL A 264 -2.88 -4.47 13.11
C VAL A 264 -1.58 -5.28 13.15
N SER A 265 -1.03 -5.48 14.34
CA SER A 265 0.13 -6.35 14.55
C SER A 265 -0.19 -7.82 14.25
N PRO A 266 0.82 -8.65 13.90
CA PRO A 266 0.63 -10.07 13.59
C PRO A 266 -0.03 -10.89 14.71
N ASP A 267 0.16 -10.50 15.98
CA ASP A 267 -0.49 -11.09 17.15
C ASP A 267 -1.91 -10.56 17.41
N GLY A 268 -2.34 -9.53 16.68
CA GLY A 268 -3.66 -8.92 16.80
C GLY A 268 -3.83 -7.95 17.97
N ARG A 269 -2.78 -7.68 18.75
CA ARG A 269 -2.85 -6.86 19.96
C ARG A 269 -2.81 -5.37 19.67
N PHE A 270 -1.86 -4.92 18.85
CA PHE A 270 -1.63 -3.51 18.60
C PHE A 270 -2.26 -3.07 17.28
N VAL A 271 -2.96 -1.96 17.30
CA VAL A 271 -3.44 -1.27 16.10
C VAL A 271 -2.68 0.03 15.95
N SER A 272 -2.10 0.27 14.79
CA SER A 272 -1.41 1.51 14.46
C SER A 272 -2.16 2.29 13.40
N TYR A 273 -2.11 3.62 13.49
CA TYR A 273 -2.71 4.53 12.52
C TYR A 273 -2.03 5.90 12.56
N ARG A 274 -2.15 6.63 11.46
CA ARG A 274 -1.70 8.01 11.35
C ARG A 274 -2.88 8.94 11.20
N LEU A 275 -2.78 10.10 11.82
CA LEU A 275 -3.72 11.20 11.62
C LEU A 275 -3.01 12.33 10.90
N PHE A 276 -3.50 12.67 9.73
CA PHE A 276 -2.98 13.76 8.91
C PHE A 276 -3.93 14.96 8.97
N LYS A 277 -3.38 16.13 9.26
CA LYS A 277 -4.10 17.40 9.18
C LYS A 277 -3.53 18.21 8.02
N THR A 278 -4.39 18.52 7.06
CA THR A 278 -4.04 19.34 5.91
C THR A 278 -3.66 20.75 6.37
N ALA A 279 -2.63 21.33 5.75
CA ALA A 279 -2.25 22.70 6.04
C ALA A 279 -3.35 23.68 5.63
N ALA A 280 -3.66 24.60 6.54
CA ALA A 280 -4.51 25.73 6.20
C ALA A 280 -3.78 26.66 5.21
N ASN A 281 -4.52 27.21 4.24
CA ASN A 281 -4.01 28.19 3.25
C ASN A 281 -2.87 27.68 2.33
N ALA A 282 -2.65 26.38 2.22
CA ALA A 282 -1.77 25.81 1.21
C ALA A 282 -2.37 26.05 -0.18
N LYS A 283 -1.57 26.62 -1.10
CA LYS A 283 -1.98 26.86 -2.49
C LYS A 283 -1.10 26.05 -3.42
N ASN A 284 -1.73 25.29 -4.31
CA ASN A 284 -1.04 24.60 -5.39
C ASN A 284 -0.86 25.53 -6.59
N THR A 285 0.19 25.30 -7.35
CA THR A 285 0.32 25.86 -8.70
C THR A 285 -0.56 25.08 -9.67
N ILE A 286 -0.89 25.70 -10.78
CA ILE A 286 -1.60 25.06 -11.89
C ILE A 286 -0.75 25.16 -13.15
N VAL A 287 -0.90 24.18 -14.04
CA VAL A 287 -0.32 24.19 -15.37
C VAL A 287 -1.48 24.09 -16.35
N PRO A 288 -1.69 25.11 -17.22
CA PRO A 288 -2.76 25.02 -18.22
C PRO A 288 -2.52 23.90 -19.22
N SER A 289 -3.49 23.04 -19.43
CA SER A 289 -3.53 22.09 -20.53
C SER A 289 -4.30 22.72 -21.71
N PHE A 290 -3.58 23.08 -22.76
CA PHE A 290 -4.17 23.75 -23.92
C PHE A 290 -4.72 22.77 -24.95
N VAL A 291 -4.24 21.53 -24.95
CA VAL A 291 -4.70 20.47 -25.87
C VAL A 291 -5.56 19.49 -25.08
N THR A 292 -6.87 19.57 -25.30
CA THR A 292 -7.85 18.74 -24.60
C THR A 292 -8.87 18.19 -25.59
N GLU A 293 -9.54 17.12 -25.22
CA GLU A 293 -10.60 16.51 -26.04
C GLU A 293 -11.79 17.47 -26.30
N SER A 294 -12.10 18.32 -25.31
CA SER A 294 -13.19 19.31 -25.42
C SER A 294 -12.82 20.56 -26.21
N GLY A 295 -11.52 20.79 -26.51
CA GLY A 295 -11.00 22.02 -27.09
C GLY A 295 -10.91 23.21 -26.12
N PHE A 296 -11.38 23.06 -24.87
CA PHE A 296 -11.25 24.10 -23.85
C PHE A 296 -10.05 23.83 -22.94
N THR A 297 -9.34 24.90 -22.56
CA THR A 297 -8.22 24.82 -21.63
C THR A 297 -8.70 24.31 -20.27
N THR A 298 -7.98 23.34 -19.70
CA THR A 298 -8.21 22.83 -18.35
C THR A 298 -6.95 23.01 -17.51
N ASP A 299 -7.11 23.05 -16.19
CA ASP A 299 -5.99 23.18 -15.26
C ASP A 299 -5.48 21.81 -14.82
N ILE A 300 -4.18 21.56 -15.00
CA ILE A 300 -3.49 20.42 -14.40
C ILE A 300 -2.97 20.87 -13.03
N PRO A 301 -3.40 20.25 -11.91
CA PRO A 301 -2.91 20.59 -10.59
C PRO A 301 -1.41 20.34 -10.49
N GLY A 302 -0.65 21.38 -10.13
CA GLY A 302 0.77 21.31 -9.86
C GLY A 302 1.06 21.20 -8.35
N ARG A 303 2.35 21.12 -8.01
CA ARG A 303 2.80 21.14 -6.61
C ARG A 303 2.69 22.55 -6.04
N SER A 304 2.58 22.64 -4.72
CA SER A 304 2.76 23.91 -4.01
C SER A 304 4.20 24.44 -4.19
N LYS A 305 4.37 25.76 -4.11
CA LYS A 305 5.70 26.38 -4.15
C LYS A 305 6.49 26.07 -2.87
N VAL A 306 7.82 26.14 -2.98
CA VAL A 306 8.73 26.00 -1.82
C VAL A 306 8.35 27.01 -0.73
N GLY A 307 8.31 26.57 0.52
CA GLY A 307 7.89 27.39 1.66
C GLY A 307 6.38 27.46 1.89
N ALA A 308 5.55 26.76 1.10
CA ALA A 308 4.13 26.64 1.39
C ALA A 308 3.90 25.94 2.74
N PRO A 309 2.83 26.30 3.47
CA PRO A 309 2.47 25.59 4.70
C PRO A 309 2.32 24.08 4.44
N GLN A 310 2.91 23.28 5.32
CA GLN A 310 2.86 21.83 5.24
C GLN A 310 1.81 21.28 6.21
N GLY A 311 1.16 20.18 5.84
CA GLY A 311 0.30 19.43 6.75
C GLY A 311 1.11 18.79 7.87
N THR A 312 0.45 18.39 8.93
CA THR A 312 1.06 17.69 10.06
C THR A 312 0.58 16.26 10.13
N SER A 313 1.49 15.35 10.47
CA SER A 313 1.19 13.94 10.65
C SER A 313 1.53 13.51 12.07
N GLU A 314 0.60 12.80 12.71
CA GLU A 314 0.79 12.20 14.04
C GLU A 314 0.62 10.69 13.92
N PHE A 315 1.44 9.94 14.63
CA PHE A 315 1.40 8.48 14.63
C PHE A 315 0.92 7.95 15.99
N PHE A 316 -0.06 7.06 15.95
CA PHE A 316 -0.70 6.51 17.14
C PHE A 316 -0.64 4.99 17.14
N VAL A 317 -0.58 4.43 18.35
CA VAL A 317 -0.74 3.01 18.60
C VAL A 317 -1.83 2.80 19.65
N TYR A 318 -2.74 1.89 19.37
CA TYR A 318 -3.80 1.44 20.29
C TYR A 318 -3.47 0.03 20.76
N ASP A 319 -3.21 -0.13 22.06
CA ASP A 319 -3.09 -1.43 22.73
C ASP A 319 -4.50 -1.92 23.10
N ARG A 320 -4.99 -2.93 22.36
CA ARG A 320 -6.35 -3.47 22.53
C ARG A 320 -6.53 -4.23 23.85
N ASP A 321 -5.48 -4.78 24.41
CA ASP A 321 -5.55 -5.50 25.68
C ASP A 321 -5.69 -4.54 26.86
N LYS A 322 -4.96 -3.42 26.81
CA LYS A 322 -4.99 -2.38 27.84
C LYS A 322 -6.02 -1.28 27.58
N ASP A 323 -6.68 -1.33 26.43
CA ASP A 323 -7.63 -0.30 25.95
C ASP A 323 -7.05 1.13 26.01
N THR A 324 -5.78 1.28 25.61
CA THR A 324 -5.02 2.52 25.74
C THR A 324 -4.45 2.95 24.39
N VAL A 325 -4.64 4.24 24.04
CA VAL A 325 -4.05 4.88 22.85
C VAL A 325 -2.93 5.80 23.29
N TRP A 326 -1.80 5.76 22.60
CA TRP A 326 -0.69 6.68 22.80
C TRP A 326 -0.09 7.14 21.48
N ALA A 327 0.43 8.38 21.48
CA ALA A 327 1.12 8.96 20.34
C ALA A 327 2.62 8.64 20.41
N VAL A 328 3.22 8.32 19.28
CA VAL A 328 4.67 8.18 19.15
C VAL A 328 5.30 9.57 19.13
N LYS A 329 6.21 9.84 20.09
CA LYS A 329 6.93 11.10 20.21
C LYS A 329 8.26 11.05 19.48
N THR A 330 8.56 12.10 18.73
CA THR A 330 9.74 12.19 17.86
C THR A 330 10.78 13.21 18.32
N ASP A 331 10.48 13.98 19.38
CA ASP A 331 11.29 15.13 19.83
C ASP A 331 12.68 14.74 20.35
N SER A 332 12.86 13.49 20.79
CA SER A 332 14.10 12.96 21.36
C SER A 332 14.92 12.09 20.40
N ILE A 333 14.56 12.05 19.11
CA ILE A 333 15.30 11.30 18.11
C ILE A 333 16.70 11.91 17.95
N PRO A 334 17.78 11.10 17.95
CA PRO A 334 19.13 11.61 17.76
C PRO A 334 19.29 12.42 16.47
N GLY A 335 19.73 13.66 16.57
CA GLY A 335 19.92 14.56 15.43
C GLY A 335 18.64 15.17 14.85
N ILE A 336 17.49 15.03 15.51
CA ILE A 336 16.22 15.62 15.04
C ILE A 336 16.28 17.17 14.94
N LYS A 337 17.17 17.78 15.72
CA LYS A 337 17.39 19.24 15.75
C LYS A 337 18.59 19.70 14.92
N ASP A 338 19.29 18.77 14.26
CA ASP A 338 20.46 19.12 13.44
C ASP A 338 20.03 20.02 12.28
N LEU A 339 20.76 21.11 12.09
CA LEU A 339 20.51 22.04 11.00
C LEU A 339 21.23 21.58 9.73
N PRO A 340 20.67 21.84 8.54
CA PRO A 340 21.36 21.65 7.28
C PRO A 340 22.61 22.50 7.17
N ASP A 341 23.64 22.00 6.48
CA ASP A 341 24.92 22.67 6.39
C ASP A 341 24.85 24.05 5.73
N TYR A 342 23.97 24.23 4.74
CA TYR A 342 23.79 25.51 4.06
C TYR A 342 23.42 26.68 5.01
N VAL A 343 22.83 26.38 6.16
CA VAL A 343 22.43 27.39 7.14
C VAL A 343 23.66 28.11 7.72
N LYS A 344 24.84 27.44 7.71
CA LYS A 344 26.12 27.98 8.17
C LYS A 344 26.56 29.19 7.32
N ASP A 345 26.14 29.24 6.05
CA ASP A 345 26.44 30.37 5.13
C ASP A 345 25.59 31.62 5.43
N TYR A 346 24.60 31.49 6.33
CA TYR A 346 23.65 32.55 6.71
C TYR A 346 23.69 32.81 8.23
N PRO A 347 24.66 33.60 8.76
CA PRO A 347 24.89 33.74 10.22
C PRO A 347 23.65 34.16 11.02
N LYS A 348 22.83 35.05 10.51
CA LYS A 348 21.58 35.47 11.18
C LYS A 348 20.57 34.35 11.30
N GLN A 349 20.39 33.60 10.22
CA GLN A 349 19.48 32.42 10.22
C GLN A 349 20.01 31.31 11.12
N LEU A 350 21.33 31.09 11.14
CA LEU A 350 21.98 30.13 12.01
C LEU A 350 21.72 30.48 13.49
N GLU A 351 21.90 31.72 13.88
CA GLU A 351 21.65 32.21 15.24
C GLU A 351 20.18 31.99 15.66
N GLU A 352 19.24 32.44 14.81
CA GLU A 352 17.80 32.28 15.06
C GLU A 352 17.38 30.82 15.17
N LYS A 353 17.81 29.97 14.23
CA LYS A 353 17.47 28.55 14.21
C LYS A 353 18.11 27.80 15.39
N THR A 354 19.34 28.12 15.75
CA THR A 354 20.04 27.56 16.92
C THR A 354 19.34 27.93 18.22
N LYS A 355 18.94 29.18 18.39
CA LYS A 355 18.16 29.62 19.57
C LYS A 355 16.82 28.92 19.66
N LYS A 356 16.15 28.73 18.53
CA LYS A 356 14.83 28.07 18.47
C LYS A 356 14.89 26.57 18.78
N ALA A 357 16.00 25.91 18.44
CA ALA A 357 16.29 24.49 18.68
C ALA A 357 15.08 23.54 18.46
N ALA A 358 14.26 23.85 17.44
CA ALA A 358 13.04 23.14 17.16
C ALA A 358 13.34 21.75 16.56
N ALA A 359 12.62 20.73 16.99
CA ALA A 359 12.62 19.44 16.32
C ALA A 359 12.07 19.60 14.89
N ARG A 360 12.76 18.99 13.92
CA ARG A 360 12.27 18.97 12.54
C ARG A 360 11.02 18.09 12.44
N ALA A 361 10.09 18.50 11.59
CA ALA A 361 8.94 17.66 11.26
C ALA A 361 9.40 16.39 10.53
N VAL A 362 8.73 15.29 10.80
CA VAL A 362 9.04 13.98 10.21
C VAL A 362 7.78 13.29 9.73
N SER A 363 7.90 12.58 8.63
CA SER A 363 6.93 11.58 8.20
C SER A 363 7.32 10.22 8.77
N ILE A 364 6.34 9.41 9.18
CA ILE A 364 6.54 8.09 9.78
C ILE A 364 5.90 7.03 8.90
N SER A 365 6.67 6.03 8.50
CA SER A 365 6.22 4.83 7.79
C SER A 365 6.33 3.59 8.68
N GLY A 366 5.50 2.61 8.44
CA GLY A 366 5.37 1.42 9.28
C GLY A 366 4.15 1.49 10.20
N PRO A 367 4.14 0.75 11.32
CA PRO A 367 5.23 -0.06 11.83
C PRO A 367 5.46 -1.31 10.98
N PHE A 368 6.70 -1.64 10.76
CA PHE A 368 7.11 -2.92 10.21
C PHE A 368 7.23 -3.90 11.37
N TRP A 369 6.25 -4.77 11.53
CA TRP A 369 6.21 -5.75 12.60
C TRP A 369 7.09 -6.95 12.28
N SER A 370 7.78 -7.49 13.28
CA SER A 370 8.41 -8.80 13.15
C SER A 370 7.37 -9.91 12.95
N PRO A 371 7.72 -11.05 12.37
CA PRO A 371 6.75 -12.12 12.06
C PRO A 371 5.87 -12.56 13.24
N ALA A 372 6.43 -12.61 14.45
CA ALA A 372 5.68 -12.93 15.67
C ALA A 372 5.03 -11.70 16.36
N GLY A 373 5.17 -10.49 15.79
CA GLY A 373 4.64 -9.26 16.40
C GLY A 373 5.40 -8.74 17.62
N LYS A 374 6.58 -9.33 17.93
CA LYS A 374 7.35 -8.99 19.12
C LYS A 374 8.05 -7.63 19.02
N TYR A 375 8.54 -7.29 17.84
CA TYR A 375 9.26 -6.07 17.55
C TYR A 375 8.59 -5.28 16.43
N ALA A 376 8.73 -3.97 16.49
CA ALA A 376 8.23 -3.07 15.47
C ALA A 376 9.30 -2.04 15.09
N VAL A 377 9.60 -1.90 13.81
CA VAL A 377 10.48 -0.85 13.29
C VAL A 377 9.65 0.22 12.64
N LEU A 378 9.96 1.48 12.93
CA LEU A 378 9.44 2.65 12.25
C LEU A 378 10.53 3.22 11.35
N ASP A 379 10.16 3.62 10.14
CA ASP A 379 11.01 4.36 9.20
C ASP A 379 10.56 5.82 9.21
N LEU A 380 11.40 6.70 9.75
CA LEU A 380 11.15 8.13 9.86
C LEU A 380 12.00 8.89 8.86
N ARG A 381 11.40 9.87 8.20
CA ARG A 381 12.09 10.78 7.28
C ARG A 381 11.79 12.22 7.66
N SER A 382 12.83 13.06 7.72
CA SER A 382 12.62 14.50 7.90
C SER A 382 11.95 15.13 6.69
N ASP A 383 11.09 16.12 6.89
CA ASP A 383 10.35 16.79 5.82
C ASP A 383 11.27 17.56 4.85
N ASP A 384 12.48 17.89 5.29
CA ASP A 384 13.54 18.46 4.44
C ASP A 384 14.30 17.39 3.62
N ASN A 385 13.93 16.11 3.76
CA ASN A 385 14.50 14.93 3.10
C ASN A 385 16.01 14.72 3.34
N LYS A 386 16.61 15.32 4.37
CA LYS A 386 18.05 15.22 4.65
C LYS A 386 18.40 14.08 5.61
N ASP A 387 17.44 13.62 6.40
CA ASP A 387 17.64 12.54 7.35
C ASP A 387 16.56 11.47 7.23
N ARG A 388 16.99 10.22 7.40
CA ARG A 388 16.15 9.05 7.60
C ARG A 388 16.61 8.30 8.83
N TRP A 389 15.67 7.88 9.69
CA TRP A 389 15.94 7.08 10.87
C TRP A 389 15.13 5.80 10.83
N LEU A 390 15.80 4.69 11.06
CA LEU A 390 15.16 3.42 11.39
C LEU A 390 15.14 3.29 12.90
N MET A 391 13.96 3.24 13.48
CA MET A 391 13.75 3.25 14.94
C MET A 391 13.03 2.00 15.39
N LEU A 392 13.60 1.31 16.37
CA LEU A 392 12.88 0.25 17.09
C LEU A 392 11.90 0.90 18.06
N MET A 393 10.64 0.55 17.95
CA MET A 393 9.58 1.03 18.83
C MET A 393 9.37 0.03 19.99
N ASP A 394 9.47 0.50 21.22
CA ASP A 394 8.97 -0.20 22.40
C ASP A 394 7.44 -0.16 22.38
N THR A 395 6.82 -1.30 22.17
CA THR A 395 5.36 -1.41 22.06
C THR A 395 4.61 -1.18 23.36
N ALA A 396 5.29 -1.26 24.51
CA ALA A 396 4.68 -1.00 25.81
C ALA A 396 4.65 0.48 26.18
N THR A 397 5.64 1.26 25.71
CA THR A 397 5.84 2.66 26.11
C THR A 397 5.79 3.66 24.96
N GLY A 398 5.88 3.20 23.71
CA GLY A 398 6.02 4.05 22.54
C GLY A 398 7.38 4.73 22.39
N LYS A 399 8.35 4.41 23.25
CA LYS A 399 9.70 4.97 23.16
C LYS A 399 10.42 4.42 21.93
N LEU A 400 11.24 5.26 21.33
CA LEU A 400 12.01 4.94 20.13
C LEU A 400 13.49 4.75 20.48
N LYS A 401 14.08 3.63 20.01
CA LYS A 401 15.52 3.35 20.06
C LYS A 401 16.07 3.41 18.64
N LEU A 402 17.15 4.17 18.44
CA LEU A 402 17.80 4.28 17.13
C LEU A 402 18.43 2.93 16.73
N LEU A 403 18.13 2.49 15.51
CA LEU A 403 18.80 1.37 14.85
C LEU A 403 19.80 1.86 13.80
N ASP A 404 19.36 2.77 12.91
CA ASP A 404 20.21 3.34 11.87
C ASP A 404 19.78 4.78 11.56
N ARG A 405 20.75 5.68 11.32
CA ARG A 405 20.52 7.04 10.83
C ARG A 405 21.26 7.22 9.53
N GLN A 406 20.58 7.69 8.53
CA GLN A 406 21.11 8.05 7.23
C GLN A 406 20.96 9.55 7.04
N ARG A 407 22.02 10.23 6.59
CA ARG A 407 22.00 11.68 6.36
C ARG A 407 22.72 12.02 5.07
N ASP A 408 22.13 12.91 4.30
CA ASP A 408 22.72 13.51 3.12
C ASP A 408 22.37 15.01 3.08
N GLU A 409 23.35 15.87 2.73
CA GLU A 409 23.12 17.33 2.68
C GLU A 409 22.32 17.76 1.44
N ALA A 410 22.24 16.92 0.40
CA ALA A 410 21.29 17.13 -0.70
C ALA A 410 19.92 16.56 -0.31
N TRP A 411 19.74 15.25 -0.40
CA TRP A 411 18.56 14.52 0.07
C TRP A 411 18.83 13.01 0.13
N ILE A 412 18.10 12.31 0.99
CA ILE A 412 18.04 10.85 1.04
C ILE A 412 16.97 10.37 0.05
N GLY A 413 17.32 9.57 -0.94
CA GLY A 413 16.34 9.20 -1.95
C GLY A 413 16.77 8.17 -2.99
N GLY A 414 17.76 7.34 -2.72
CA GLY A 414 18.21 6.29 -3.63
C GLY A 414 17.21 5.17 -3.86
N PRO A 415 17.49 4.27 -4.81
CA PRO A 415 16.65 3.11 -5.10
C PRO A 415 16.35 2.28 -3.85
N GLY A 416 15.08 1.84 -3.71
CA GLY A 416 14.62 1.03 -2.57
C GLY A 416 14.55 1.77 -1.23
N ILE A 417 14.95 3.04 -1.17
CA ILE A 417 14.85 3.85 0.03
C ILE A 417 13.49 4.55 0.07
N GLY A 418 12.67 4.20 1.06
CA GLY A 418 11.33 4.77 1.27
C GLY A 418 10.15 3.97 0.74
N PHE A 419 10.34 3.03 -0.18
CA PHE A 419 9.27 2.16 -0.68
C PHE A 419 9.79 0.74 -0.95
N GLY A 420 9.40 -0.22 -0.10
CA GLY A 420 9.56 -1.65 -0.38
C GLY A 420 10.94 -2.28 -0.13
N GLY A 421 11.95 -1.49 0.22
CA GLY A 421 13.31 -1.98 0.49
C GLY A 421 13.58 -2.37 1.95
N THR A 422 12.55 -2.61 2.76
CA THR A 422 12.68 -2.92 4.19
C THR A 422 11.75 -4.05 4.61
N GLY A 423 12.17 -4.84 5.61
CA GLY A 423 11.36 -5.91 6.18
C GLY A 423 12.13 -6.80 7.14
N TRP A 424 11.58 -7.96 7.46
CA TRP A 424 12.13 -8.90 8.42
C TRP A 424 12.51 -10.22 7.75
N ILE A 425 13.70 -10.72 8.06
CA ILE A 425 14.12 -12.09 7.73
C ILE A 425 13.51 -13.05 8.76
N ASP A 426 13.68 -12.72 10.04
CA ASP A 426 13.18 -13.42 11.21
C ASP A 426 12.71 -12.42 12.28
N ASP A 427 12.43 -12.86 13.51
CA ASP A 427 11.97 -11.96 14.57
C ASP A 427 13.03 -10.99 15.11
N GLN A 428 14.31 -11.16 14.77
CA GLN A 428 15.39 -10.31 15.28
C GLN A 428 16.15 -9.59 14.19
N THR A 429 16.09 -10.08 12.94
CA THR A 429 16.89 -9.57 11.83
C THR A 429 16.01 -8.75 10.88
N PHE A 430 16.22 -7.44 10.90
CA PHE A 430 15.57 -6.49 10.00
C PHE A 430 16.49 -6.17 8.82
N TYR A 431 15.97 -6.12 7.60
CA TYR A 431 16.72 -5.71 6.41
C TYR A 431 16.25 -4.37 5.86
N PHE A 432 17.16 -3.61 5.27
CA PHE A 432 16.88 -2.30 4.69
C PHE A 432 17.92 -1.91 3.65
N GLN A 433 17.58 -0.93 2.82
CA GLN A 433 18.52 -0.32 1.88
C GLN A 433 19.03 1.02 2.41
N SER A 434 20.29 1.33 2.10
CA SER A 434 20.98 2.55 2.52
C SER A 434 22.04 2.96 1.50
N GLU A 435 22.19 4.26 1.28
CA GLU A 435 23.23 4.89 0.45
C GLU A 435 24.49 5.28 1.23
N ALA A 436 24.75 4.71 2.39
CA ALA A 436 25.86 5.07 3.26
C ALA A 436 27.25 5.02 2.58
N THR A 437 27.36 4.31 1.46
CA THR A 437 28.61 4.17 0.68
C THR A 437 28.59 4.95 -0.64
N GLY A 438 27.58 5.78 -0.88
CA GLY A 438 27.36 6.51 -2.13
C GLY A 438 26.53 5.75 -3.18
N TYR A 439 26.18 4.50 -2.92
CA TYR A 439 25.29 3.66 -3.72
C TYR A 439 24.27 2.97 -2.82
N SER A 440 23.07 2.71 -3.32
CA SER A 440 22.06 1.98 -2.57
C SER A 440 22.42 0.51 -2.46
N HIS A 441 22.70 0.08 -1.25
CA HIS A 441 23.03 -1.30 -0.91
C HIS A 441 22.08 -1.89 0.10
N LEU A 442 22.01 -3.24 0.15
CA LEU A 442 21.17 -4.00 1.08
C LEU A 442 21.96 -4.30 2.36
N TYR A 443 21.35 -4.00 3.49
CA TYR A 443 21.87 -4.22 4.83
C TYR A 443 20.91 -5.05 5.67
N THR A 444 21.45 -5.71 6.68
CA THR A 444 20.68 -6.29 7.79
C THR A 444 21.13 -5.68 9.10
N ILE A 445 20.22 -5.63 10.08
CA ILE A 445 20.51 -5.25 11.45
C ILE A 445 19.79 -6.18 12.43
N ASN A 446 20.51 -6.70 13.42
CA ASN A 446 19.89 -7.38 14.55
C ASN A 446 19.35 -6.31 15.52
N VAL A 447 18.03 -6.24 15.68
CA VAL A 447 17.39 -5.17 16.46
C VAL A 447 17.67 -5.25 17.96
N THR A 448 18.10 -6.42 18.45
CA THR A 448 18.42 -6.66 19.84
C THR A 448 19.86 -6.25 20.16
N THR A 449 20.83 -6.74 19.36
CA THR A 449 22.26 -6.48 19.57
C THR A 449 22.72 -5.17 18.95
N GLY A 450 22.03 -4.70 17.88
CA GLY A 450 22.46 -3.56 17.07
C GLY A 450 23.51 -3.91 16.02
N GLU A 451 23.86 -5.18 15.86
CA GLU A 451 24.83 -5.61 14.85
C GLU A 451 24.30 -5.38 13.44
N LYS A 452 25.01 -4.56 12.67
CA LYS A 452 24.68 -4.19 11.30
C LYS A 452 25.65 -4.86 10.32
N LYS A 453 25.12 -5.47 9.25
CA LYS A 453 25.91 -6.16 8.22
C LYS A 453 25.47 -5.69 6.83
N ALA A 454 26.43 -5.31 5.97
CA ALA A 454 26.18 -5.11 4.56
C ALA A 454 26.08 -6.47 3.85
N LEU A 455 25.04 -6.69 3.07
CA LEU A 455 24.87 -7.89 2.24
C LEU A 455 25.39 -7.68 0.81
N THR A 456 25.41 -6.43 0.35
CA THR A 456 25.95 -6.04 -0.96
C THR A 456 26.92 -4.89 -0.80
N ALA A 457 27.89 -4.78 -1.71
CA ALA A 457 28.87 -3.71 -1.76
C ALA A 457 29.41 -3.56 -3.18
N GLY A 458 29.85 -2.37 -3.56
CA GLY A 458 30.41 -2.10 -4.89
C GLY A 458 30.00 -0.74 -5.43
N LYS A 459 30.34 -0.48 -6.70
CA LYS A 459 29.99 0.78 -7.40
C LYS A 459 28.75 0.56 -8.29
N TYR A 460 27.64 0.16 -7.68
CA TYR A 460 26.38 -0.11 -8.34
C TYR A 460 25.21 0.06 -7.38
N GLU A 461 24.01 0.18 -7.93
CA GLU A 461 22.77 0.30 -7.19
C GLU A 461 22.04 -1.03 -7.05
N VAL A 462 21.60 -1.37 -5.86
CA VAL A 462 20.54 -2.34 -5.65
C VAL A 462 19.21 -1.61 -5.82
N GLN A 463 18.55 -1.81 -6.94
CA GLN A 463 17.32 -1.09 -7.28
C GLN A 463 16.10 -1.63 -6.55
N GLN A 464 16.04 -2.95 -6.39
CA GLN A 464 14.99 -3.66 -5.67
C GLN A 464 15.57 -4.87 -4.95
N ALA A 465 15.00 -5.18 -3.79
CA ALA A 465 15.31 -6.38 -3.03
C ALA A 465 14.03 -7.06 -2.55
N ARG A 466 13.90 -8.35 -2.78
CA ARG A 466 12.79 -9.19 -2.33
C ARG A 466 13.33 -10.43 -1.63
N LEU A 467 12.90 -10.66 -0.39
CA LEU A 467 13.25 -11.86 0.36
C LEU A 467 12.63 -13.11 -0.28
N SER A 468 13.41 -14.18 -0.42
CA SER A 468 12.93 -15.48 -0.91
C SER A 468 11.96 -16.13 0.08
N ARG A 469 11.13 -17.07 -0.39
CA ARG A 469 10.13 -17.78 0.44
C ARG A 469 10.77 -18.54 1.61
N ASP A 470 11.93 -19.14 1.37
CA ASP A 470 12.69 -19.89 2.38
C ASP A 470 13.50 -18.98 3.30
N LYS A 471 13.46 -17.66 3.05
CA LYS A 471 14.18 -16.63 3.81
C LYS A 471 15.72 -16.81 3.84
N LYS A 472 16.28 -17.59 2.92
CA LYS A 472 17.72 -17.84 2.82
C LYS A 472 18.43 -16.98 1.81
N SER A 473 17.68 -16.32 0.92
CA SER A 473 18.22 -15.50 -0.15
C SER A 473 17.38 -14.23 -0.36
N PHE A 474 17.99 -13.26 -1.02
CA PHE A 474 17.26 -12.16 -1.64
C PHE A 474 17.30 -12.31 -3.16
N TYR A 475 16.20 -11.95 -3.80
CA TYR A 475 16.19 -11.63 -5.22
C TYR A 475 16.40 -10.13 -5.34
N ILE A 476 17.43 -9.72 -6.09
CA ILE A 476 17.78 -8.31 -6.24
C ILE A 476 17.91 -7.92 -7.71
N ASN A 477 17.48 -6.70 -8.03
CA ASN A 477 17.78 -6.04 -9.30
C ASN A 477 18.94 -5.08 -9.09
N THR A 478 19.95 -5.16 -9.96
CA THR A 478 21.11 -4.26 -9.89
C THR A 478 21.53 -3.79 -11.27
N ASN A 479 22.26 -2.67 -11.31
CA ASN A 479 22.97 -2.18 -12.49
C ASN A 479 24.48 -2.46 -12.43
N GLU A 480 24.91 -3.53 -11.73
CA GLU A 480 26.31 -3.89 -11.51
C GLU A 480 27.09 -4.11 -12.83
N VAL A 481 26.45 -4.71 -13.84
CA VAL A 481 27.10 -4.99 -15.13
C VAL A 481 27.39 -3.72 -15.91
N HIS A 482 26.42 -2.80 -15.95
CA HIS A 482 26.52 -1.53 -16.64
C HIS A 482 25.46 -0.56 -16.07
N PRO A 483 25.75 0.75 -15.88
CA PRO A 483 24.81 1.71 -15.30
C PRO A 483 23.46 1.80 -16.01
N GLY A 484 23.42 1.56 -17.33
CA GLY A 484 22.20 1.55 -18.16
C GLY A 484 21.49 0.19 -18.25
N GLU A 485 21.97 -0.84 -17.55
CA GLU A 485 21.37 -2.18 -17.57
C GLU A 485 20.71 -2.52 -16.23
N GLN A 486 19.70 -3.35 -16.29
CA GLN A 486 19.10 -3.98 -15.12
C GLN A 486 19.22 -5.49 -15.23
N GLN A 487 19.93 -6.09 -14.28
CA GLN A 487 20.09 -7.53 -14.20
C GLN A 487 19.53 -8.06 -12.87
N PHE A 488 19.04 -9.28 -12.93
CA PHE A 488 18.39 -9.93 -11.81
C PHE A 488 19.28 -11.03 -11.21
N TYR A 489 19.42 -11.01 -9.88
CA TYR A 489 20.30 -11.91 -9.14
C TYR A 489 19.58 -12.60 -7.99
N ARG A 490 20.10 -13.75 -7.59
CA ARG A 490 19.87 -14.37 -6.29
C ARG A 490 21.08 -14.12 -5.40
N LEU A 491 20.86 -13.47 -4.25
CA LEU A 491 21.86 -13.17 -3.23
C LEU A 491 21.64 -14.10 -2.04
N THR A 492 22.58 -15.02 -1.77
CA THR A 492 22.51 -15.91 -0.60
C THR A 492 22.90 -15.16 0.67
N ILE A 493 22.01 -15.09 1.67
CA ILE A 493 22.20 -14.28 2.89
C ILE A 493 23.41 -14.74 3.71
N ALA A 494 23.58 -16.06 3.90
CA ALA A 494 24.64 -16.61 4.72
C ALA A 494 26.04 -16.31 4.20
N THR A 495 26.22 -16.34 2.87
CA THR A 495 27.54 -16.23 2.21
C THR A 495 27.79 -14.90 1.52
N GLY A 496 26.74 -14.10 1.25
CA GLY A 496 26.83 -12.91 0.40
C GLY A 496 27.04 -13.22 -1.08
N LYS A 497 27.00 -14.52 -1.49
CA LYS A 497 27.20 -14.90 -2.89
C LYS A 497 26.03 -14.45 -3.75
N GLN A 498 26.33 -13.72 -4.82
CA GLN A 498 25.40 -13.32 -5.86
C GLN A 498 25.48 -14.29 -7.05
N GLU A 499 24.33 -14.74 -7.52
CA GLU A 499 24.18 -15.57 -8.71
C GLU A 499 23.31 -14.83 -9.72
N ARG A 500 23.85 -14.47 -10.88
CA ARG A 500 23.13 -13.79 -11.94
C ARG A 500 22.13 -14.73 -12.60
N LEU A 501 20.87 -14.33 -12.66
CA LEU A 501 19.77 -15.12 -13.23
C LEU A 501 19.38 -14.67 -14.64
N THR A 502 19.50 -13.37 -14.95
CA THR A 502 19.23 -12.82 -16.29
C THR A 502 20.53 -12.49 -17.03
N THR A 503 20.54 -12.64 -18.35
CA THR A 503 21.74 -12.45 -19.17
C THR A 503 21.52 -11.56 -20.39
N MET A 504 20.29 -11.18 -20.71
CA MET A 504 19.99 -10.30 -21.83
C MET A 504 20.45 -8.87 -21.54
N THR A 505 21.25 -8.31 -22.46
CA THR A 505 21.75 -6.93 -22.38
C THR A 505 20.58 -5.94 -22.42
N GLY A 506 20.51 -5.06 -21.44
CA GLY A 506 19.44 -4.05 -21.33
C GLY A 506 18.65 -4.16 -20.03
N SER A 507 17.38 -3.80 -20.06
CA SER A 507 16.50 -3.81 -18.89
C SER A 507 15.73 -5.13 -18.78
N ASN A 508 15.88 -5.80 -17.65
CA ASN A 508 15.19 -7.04 -17.32
C ASN A 508 14.29 -6.81 -16.09
N GLN A 509 13.02 -6.48 -16.31
CA GLN A 509 12.03 -6.36 -15.24
C GLN A 509 11.43 -7.72 -14.93
N VAL A 510 11.66 -8.23 -13.73
CA VAL A 510 11.33 -9.61 -13.37
C VAL A 510 10.16 -9.67 -12.39
N THR A 511 9.16 -10.50 -12.73
CA THR A 511 8.07 -10.90 -11.85
C THR A 511 8.19 -12.40 -11.56
N ILE A 512 8.52 -12.74 -10.30
CA ILE A 512 8.77 -14.13 -9.89
C ILE A 512 7.42 -14.83 -9.66
N SER A 513 7.30 -16.10 -10.10
CA SER A 513 6.11 -16.92 -9.78
C SER A 513 5.94 -17.12 -8.26
N PRO A 514 4.71 -17.29 -7.75
CA PRO A 514 4.47 -17.49 -6.31
C PRO A 514 5.21 -18.68 -5.69
N ASP A 515 5.50 -19.71 -6.48
CA ASP A 515 6.28 -20.88 -6.06
C ASP A 515 7.79 -20.74 -6.27
N GLU A 516 8.22 -19.60 -6.84
CA GLU A 516 9.60 -19.25 -7.15
C GLU A 516 10.31 -20.18 -8.16
N LYS A 517 9.55 -20.89 -9.01
CA LYS A 517 10.13 -21.76 -10.03
C LYS A 517 10.37 -21.06 -11.36
N TYR A 518 9.67 -19.97 -11.63
CA TYR A 518 9.70 -19.25 -12.91
C TYR A 518 9.88 -17.76 -12.72
N LEU A 519 10.51 -17.15 -13.70
CA LEU A 519 10.70 -15.70 -13.87
C LEU A 519 9.94 -15.27 -15.11
N ALA A 520 8.98 -14.37 -14.97
CA ALA A 520 8.39 -13.63 -16.09
C ALA A 520 9.22 -12.35 -16.26
N ILE A 521 9.85 -12.19 -17.42
CA ILE A 521 10.80 -11.12 -17.70
C ILE A 521 10.23 -10.22 -18.78
N LEU A 522 9.92 -8.98 -18.44
CA LEU A 522 9.77 -7.92 -19.43
C LEU A 522 11.16 -7.40 -19.76
N TYR A 523 11.57 -7.66 -21.01
CA TYR A 523 12.89 -7.29 -21.50
C TYR A 523 12.78 -6.15 -22.53
N SER A 524 13.69 -5.19 -22.45
CA SER A 524 13.84 -4.09 -23.40
C SER A 524 15.31 -3.69 -23.53
N TYR A 525 15.66 -3.16 -24.71
CA TYR A 525 16.94 -2.56 -24.99
C TYR A 525 16.74 -1.30 -25.87
N ILE A 526 17.80 -0.60 -26.23
CA ILE A 526 17.77 0.70 -26.94
C ILE A 526 16.78 0.73 -28.10
N ASN A 527 16.83 -0.30 -28.97
CA ASN A 527 16.02 -0.45 -30.17
C ASN A 527 15.04 -1.64 -30.10
N LYS A 528 14.89 -2.25 -28.93
CA LYS A 528 14.00 -3.39 -28.66
C LYS A 528 12.96 -2.97 -27.64
N PRO A 529 11.75 -2.59 -28.07
CA PRO A 529 10.64 -2.33 -27.14
C PRO A 529 10.32 -3.58 -26.33
N TRP A 530 9.58 -3.39 -25.24
CA TRP A 530 9.29 -4.45 -24.27
C TRP A 530 8.66 -5.70 -24.87
N GLU A 531 9.28 -6.85 -24.61
CA GLU A 531 8.73 -8.17 -24.91
C GLU A 531 8.74 -9.04 -23.66
N LEU A 532 7.79 -9.96 -23.56
CA LEU A 532 7.65 -10.88 -22.43
C LEU A 532 8.39 -12.18 -22.71
N TYR A 533 9.19 -12.59 -21.74
CA TYR A 533 9.90 -13.89 -21.72
C TYR A 533 9.53 -14.65 -20.46
N LEU A 534 9.58 -15.98 -20.55
CA LEU A 534 9.46 -16.89 -19.41
C LEU A 534 10.76 -17.68 -19.25
N GLN A 535 11.31 -17.70 -18.02
CA GLN A 535 12.56 -18.39 -17.70
C GLN A 535 12.41 -19.27 -16.46
N GLU A 536 13.07 -20.42 -16.41
CA GLU A 536 13.25 -21.16 -15.16
C GLU A 536 14.09 -20.35 -14.18
N ASN A 537 13.71 -20.33 -12.90
CA ASN A 537 14.38 -19.54 -11.86
C ASN A 537 15.71 -20.19 -11.40
N LYS A 538 16.67 -20.24 -12.31
CA LYS A 538 18.05 -20.68 -12.06
C LYS A 538 19.01 -20.02 -13.04
N ALA A 539 20.28 -19.91 -12.68
CA ALA A 539 21.32 -19.46 -13.60
C ALA A 539 21.37 -20.37 -14.82
N GLY A 540 21.42 -19.77 -16.02
CA GLY A 540 21.35 -20.52 -17.28
C GLY A 540 20.02 -21.26 -17.49
N GLY A 541 18.95 -20.89 -16.77
CA GLY A 541 17.63 -21.46 -16.96
C GLY A 541 17.12 -21.27 -18.38
N ARG A 542 16.37 -22.25 -18.89
CA ARG A 542 15.78 -22.17 -20.23
C ARG A 542 14.87 -20.95 -20.31
N ILE A 543 15.15 -20.07 -21.27
CA ILE A 543 14.39 -18.87 -21.59
C ILE A 543 13.55 -19.11 -22.86
N GLU A 544 12.33 -18.60 -22.85
CA GLU A 544 11.37 -18.73 -23.94
C GLU A 544 10.66 -17.39 -24.16
N GLN A 545 10.67 -16.89 -25.38
CA GLN A 545 9.97 -15.67 -25.73
C GLN A 545 8.47 -15.95 -25.85
N ILE A 546 7.66 -15.13 -25.19
CA ILE A 546 6.20 -15.29 -25.12
C ILE A 546 5.50 -14.34 -26.09
N THR A 547 5.99 -13.11 -26.23
CA THR A 547 5.42 -12.10 -27.14
C THR A 547 6.43 -11.67 -28.19
N ASP A 548 5.99 -11.27 -29.39
CA ASP A 548 6.82 -10.96 -30.54
C ASP A 548 6.31 -9.79 -31.40
N LYS A 549 5.38 -8.97 -30.86
CA LYS A 549 4.72 -7.88 -31.61
C LYS A 549 5.18 -6.47 -31.23
N ALA A 550 6.17 -6.34 -30.34
CA ALA A 550 6.66 -5.04 -29.92
C ALA A 550 7.41 -4.28 -31.04
N GLN A 551 7.88 -4.99 -32.05
CA GLN A 551 8.44 -4.41 -33.27
C GLN A 551 7.56 -4.75 -34.48
N SER A 552 6.88 -3.76 -35.05
CA SER A 552 6.13 -3.92 -36.27
C SER A 552 7.06 -4.16 -37.50
N ALA A 553 6.47 -4.59 -38.61
CA ALA A 553 7.19 -4.68 -39.89
C ALA A 553 7.75 -3.30 -40.32
N GLU A 554 6.97 -2.23 -40.13
CA GLU A 554 7.39 -0.87 -40.43
C GLU A 554 8.58 -0.44 -39.55
N PHE A 555 8.51 -0.66 -38.22
CA PHE A 555 9.58 -0.32 -37.28
C PHE A 555 10.91 -0.94 -37.70
N LYS A 556 10.92 -2.18 -38.17
CA LYS A 556 12.10 -2.92 -38.61
C LYS A 556 12.70 -2.39 -39.92
N THR A 557 12.01 -1.52 -40.66
CA THR A 557 12.53 -0.89 -41.90
C THR A 557 13.48 0.27 -41.62
N TYR A 558 13.53 0.79 -40.38
CA TYR A 558 14.39 1.91 -40.02
C TYR A 558 15.74 1.44 -39.53
N ASN A 559 16.77 2.27 -39.75
CA ASN A 559 18.12 2.00 -39.24
C ASN A 559 18.26 2.51 -37.80
N TRP A 560 18.14 1.60 -36.85
CA TRP A 560 18.32 1.89 -35.43
C TRP A 560 19.80 1.72 -35.08
N ARG A 561 20.39 2.73 -34.43
CA ARG A 561 21.73 2.61 -33.85
C ARG A 561 21.64 1.92 -32.50
N GLU A 562 22.57 1.01 -32.26
CA GLU A 562 22.79 0.38 -30.96
C GLU A 562 23.82 1.15 -30.15
#